data_044d5b9cdd88a37c4d56da7ccb6b1104
#
_entry.id   044d5b9cdd88a37c4d56da7ccb6b1104
#
_cell.length_a   1.000
_cell.length_b   1.000
_cell.length_c   1.000
_cell.angle_alpha   90.00
_cell.angle_beta   90.00
_cell.angle_gamma   90.00
#
_symmetry.space_group_name_H-M   'P 1'
#
loop_
_entity.id
_entity.type
_entity.pdbx_description
1 polymer ?
#
loop_
_entity_poly.entity_id
_entity_poly.type
_entity_poly.pdbx_seq_one_letter_code
_entity_poly.pdbx_strand_id
1 'polypeptide(L)'
;MEQQYILENAKSFKPVHIFECGQCFRWNKQEDGSYTGIFKNNVINVKQENQNIIFSGNCSGNIKEICIEYFDLNANYEEIKGRLSKIDNYLKNSIEYGNGIRILKQDLWETLISFIISANNNIPRIKTIIERISKAYGDKIEFRRKDYYTFPTPEKLKKVGIDDFRNLGLGFRDIRVYETVGKTLRNEIDLNKLEKEESVETLREKLLEIPGVGPKVADCVMLFALKKYEAFPVDVWVRRVISELYFDNQEQKPKKIQEFAKKQYGNLAG
;
A
#
# COMPACT_ATOMS: atom_id res chain seq x y z
N MET A 1 -12.73 -6.40 -23.02
CA MET A 1 -11.58 -6.98 -23.79
C MET A 1 -10.32 -6.83 -22.96
N GLU A 2 -9.45 -7.87 -22.96
CA GLU A 2 -8.13 -7.76 -22.32
C GLU A 2 -7.28 -6.72 -23.05
N GLN A 3 -6.73 -5.77 -22.30
CA GLN A 3 -5.82 -4.75 -22.78
C GLN A 3 -4.39 -5.14 -22.41
N GLN A 4 -3.39 -4.62 -23.14
CA GLN A 4 -1.98 -4.84 -22.83
C GLN A 4 -1.17 -3.54 -22.94
N TYR A 5 -0.18 -3.40 -22.05
CA TYR A 5 0.84 -2.36 -22.10
C TYR A 5 2.21 -2.97 -21.77
N ILE A 6 3.25 -2.58 -22.50
CA ILE A 6 4.62 -3.05 -22.29
C ILE A 6 5.47 -1.85 -21.85
N LEU A 7 6.09 -1.98 -20.69
CA LEU A 7 7.12 -1.07 -20.22
C LEU A 7 8.49 -1.65 -20.58
N GLU A 8 9.13 -1.05 -21.56
CA GLU A 8 10.45 -1.48 -22.03
C GLU A 8 11.58 -1.01 -21.12
N ASN A 9 12.67 -1.78 -21.02
CA ASN A 9 13.88 -1.45 -20.28
C ASN A 9 13.62 -1.03 -18.82
N ALA A 10 12.75 -1.76 -18.14
CA ALA A 10 12.25 -1.46 -16.79
C ALA A 10 13.28 -1.78 -15.68
N LYS A 11 14.43 -1.08 -15.68
CA LYS A 11 15.55 -1.33 -14.76
C LYS A 11 15.18 -1.25 -13.28
N SER A 12 14.29 -0.32 -12.90
CA SER A 12 13.83 -0.10 -11.53
C SER A 12 12.41 -0.62 -11.31
N PHE A 13 12.11 -1.82 -11.82
CA PHE A 13 10.83 -2.47 -11.62
C PHE A 13 11.00 -3.98 -11.49
N LYS A 14 10.84 -4.53 -10.30
CA LYS A 14 10.79 -5.99 -10.08
C LYS A 14 9.50 -6.35 -9.37
N PRO A 15 8.60 -7.12 -9.99
CA PRO A 15 7.31 -7.48 -9.40
C PRO A 15 7.43 -8.06 -7.99
N VAL A 16 8.38 -8.95 -7.74
CA VAL A 16 8.62 -9.55 -6.43
C VAL A 16 8.96 -8.49 -5.36
N HIS A 17 9.80 -7.52 -5.67
CA HIS A 17 10.17 -6.45 -4.74
C HIS A 17 9.02 -5.50 -4.46
N ILE A 18 8.12 -5.29 -5.43
CA ILE A 18 6.97 -4.39 -5.31
C ILE A 18 5.83 -5.05 -4.50
N PHE A 19 5.51 -6.31 -4.81
CA PHE A 19 4.31 -6.94 -4.29
C PHE A 19 4.53 -7.76 -3.00
N GLU A 20 5.77 -8.09 -2.65
CA GLU A 20 6.09 -8.88 -1.47
C GLU A 20 6.72 -8.06 -0.33
N CYS A 21 6.92 -6.74 -0.50
CA CYS A 21 7.49 -5.87 0.55
C CYS A 21 6.49 -5.39 1.62
N GLY A 22 5.22 -5.80 1.54
CA GLY A 22 4.22 -5.48 2.56
C GLY A 22 3.49 -4.16 2.38
N GLN A 23 3.67 -3.46 1.25
CA GLN A 23 2.94 -2.23 0.95
C GLN A 23 1.51 -2.45 0.43
N CYS A 24 1.20 -3.65 -0.07
CA CYS A 24 -0.09 -3.99 -0.68
C CYS A 24 -0.52 -5.42 -0.35
N PHE A 25 -1.83 -5.69 -0.38
CA PHE A 25 -2.38 -6.97 0.06
C PHE A 25 -3.22 -7.69 -1.00
N ARG A 26 -3.46 -7.08 -2.16
CA ARG A 26 -4.34 -7.62 -3.21
C ARG A 26 -3.60 -8.17 -4.44
N TRP A 27 -2.27 -8.29 -4.36
CA TRP A 27 -1.44 -8.89 -5.39
C TRP A 27 -1.05 -10.31 -5.02
N ASN A 28 -1.24 -11.25 -5.95
CA ASN A 28 -0.98 -12.67 -5.74
C ASN A 28 -0.12 -13.23 -6.88
N LYS A 29 0.96 -13.93 -6.48
CA LYS A 29 1.84 -14.62 -7.41
C LYS A 29 1.09 -15.78 -8.09
N GLN A 30 1.29 -15.93 -9.39
CA GLN A 30 0.74 -16.99 -10.21
C GLN A 30 1.78 -18.11 -10.42
N GLU A 31 1.34 -19.27 -10.92
CA GLU A 31 2.20 -20.43 -11.19
C GLU A 31 3.31 -20.13 -12.20
N ASP A 32 3.05 -19.25 -13.19
CA ASP A 32 4.01 -18.80 -14.19
C ASP A 32 4.98 -17.71 -13.71
N GLY A 33 4.96 -17.39 -12.40
CA GLY A 33 5.79 -16.37 -11.76
C GLY A 33 5.30 -14.93 -11.93
N SER A 34 4.24 -14.69 -12.71
CA SER A 34 3.59 -13.38 -12.81
C SER A 34 2.80 -13.04 -11.54
N TYR A 35 2.34 -11.80 -11.42
CA TYR A 35 1.49 -11.36 -10.32
C TYR A 35 0.17 -10.83 -10.86
N THR A 36 -0.94 -11.29 -10.30
CA THR A 36 -2.26 -10.72 -10.62
C THR A 36 -2.80 -10.01 -9.41
N GLY A 37 -3.26 -8.78 -9.63
CA GLY A 37 -3.85 -7.94 -8.59
C GLY A 37 -5.12 -7.24 -9.07
N ILE A 38 -5.88 -6.77 -8.09
CA ILE A 38 -7.08 -5.95 -8.31
C ILE A 38 -6.97 -4.69 -7.49
N PHE A 39 -7.26 -3.55 -8.10
CA PHE A 39 -7.35 -2.25 -7.44
C PHE A 39 -8.37 -1.36 -8.15
N LYS A 40 -9.18 -0.65 -7.39
CA LYS A 40 -10.36 0.03 -7.93
C LYS A 40 -11.18 -0.96 -8.80
N ASN A 41 -11.48 -0.60 -10.03
CA ASN A 41 -12.23 -1.43 -10.99
C ASN A 41 -11.32 -2.09 -12.05
N ASN A 42 -10.07 -2.39 -11.71
CA ASN A 42 -9.08 -2.92 -12.64
C ASN A 42 -8.50 -4.23 -12.12
N VAL A 43 -8.45 -5.25 -12.96
CA VAL A 43 -7.69 -6.48 -12.71
C VAL A 43 -6.50 -6.49 -13.68
N ILE A 44 -5.29 -6.53 -13.13
CA ILE A 44 -4.06 -6.50 -13.93
C ILE A 44 -3.15 -7.66 -13.53
N ASN A 45 -2.63 -8.33 -14.55
CA ASN A 45 -1.53 -9.27 -14.44
C ASN A 45 -0.23 -8.56 -14.84
N VAL A 46 0.81 -8.71 -14.05
CA VAL A 46 2.15 -8.14 -14.26
C VAL A 46 3.14 -9.27 -14.42
N LYS A 47 3.77 -9.34 -15.57
CA LYS A 47 4.78 -10.34 -15.89
C LYS A 47 6.08 -9.68 -16.29
N GLN A 48 7.19 -10.15 -15.74
CA GLN A 48 8.51 -9.73 -16.16
C GLN A 48 9.04 -10.70 -17.23
N GLU A 49 9.44 -10.16 -18.37
CA GLU A 49 10.12 -10.90 -19.43
C GLU A 49 11.41 -10.17 -19.82
N ASN A 50 12.53 -10.74 -19.46
CA ASN A 50 13.86 -10.10 -19.58
C ASN A 50 13.90 -8.75 -18.84
N GLN A 51 14.11 -7.65 -19.59
CA GLN A 51 14.12 -6.28 -19.06
C GLN A 51 12.78 -5.57 -19.21
N ASN A 52 11.76 -6.23 -19.76
CA ASN A 52 10.45 -5.65 -19.99
C ASN A 52 9.44 -6.10 -18.93
N ILE A 53 8.48 -5.23 -18.66
CA ILE A 53 7.31 -5.56 -17.85
C ILE A 53 6.08 -5.51 -18.73
N ILE A 54 5.37 -6.62 -18.78
CA ILE A 54 4.12 -6.77 -19.52
C ILE A 54 2.97 -6.65 -18.53
N PHE A 55 2.12 -5.66 -18.75
CA PHE A 55 0.85 -5.48 -18.05
C PHE A 55 -0.26 -5.96 -18.97
N SER A 56 -1.09 -6.87 -18.48
CA SER A 56 -2.28 -7.36 -19.18
C SER A 56 -3.47 -7.28 -18.25
N GLY A 57 -4.61 -6.77 -18.69
CA GLY A 57 -5.70 -6.58 -17.75
C GLY A 57 -7.08 -6.35 -18.36
N ASN A 58 -8.09 -6.49 -17.50
CA ASN A 58 -9.45 -5.99 -17.72
C ASN A 58 -9.59 -4.70 -16.91
N CYS A 59 -9.61 -3.57 -17.61
CA CYS A 59 -9.53 -2.24 -17.03
C CYS A 59 -10.74 -1.40 -17.44
N SER A 60 -11.17 -0.52 -16.53
CA SER A 60 -12.26 0.44 -16.78
C SER A 60 -11.84 1.65 -17.64
N GLY A 61 -10.54 1.76 -17.98
CA GLY A 61 -9.95 2.84 -18.77
C GLY A 61 -8.74 2.36 -19.56
N ASN A 62 -7.87 3.28 -19.97
CA ASN A 62 -6.64 2.97 -20.69
C ASN A 62 -5.61 2.32 -19.75
N ILE A 63 -5.22 1.08 -20.03
CA ILE A 63 -4.30 0.32 -19.18
C ILE A 63 -2.94 1.01 -18.99
N LYS A 64 -2.42 1.71 -20.02
CA LYS A 64 -1.14 2.42 -19.93
C LYS A 64 -1.23 3.55 -18.90
N GLU A 65 -2.26 4.38 -18.95
CA GLU A 65 -2.47 5.49 -18.02
C GLU A 65 -2.66 4.99 -16.60
N ILE A 66 -3.48 3.94 -16.44
CA ILE A 66 -3.71 3.28 -15.15
C ILE A 66 -2.40 2.74 -14.55
N CYS A 67 -1.57 2.08 -15.36
CA CYS A 67 -0.28 1.57 -14.91
C CYS A 67 0.71 2.70 -14.58
N ILE A 68 0.77 3.76 -15.40
CA ILE A 68 1.63 4.92 -15.13
C ILE A 68 1.30 5.52 -13.78
N GLU A 69 0.02 5.71 -13.49
CA GLU A 69 -0.41 6.29 -12.21
C GLU A 69 -0.16 5.35 -11.03
N TYR A 70 -0.66 4.11 -11.11
CA TYR A 70 -0.63 3.16 -10.00
C TYR A 70 0.79 2.73 -9.61
N PHE A 71 1.66 2.48 -10.59
CA PHE A 71 3.05 2.06 -10.38
C PHE A 71 4.03 3.22 -10.33
N ASP A 72 3.55 4.46 -10.35
CA ASP A 72 4.38 5.68 -10.32
C ASP A 72 5.49 5.68 -11.40
N LEU A 73 5.13 5.27 -12.64
CA LEU A 73 6.11 5.04 -13.70
C LEU A 73 6.81 6.30 -14.19
N ASN A 74 6.26 7.49 -13.93
CA ASN A 74 6.88 8.77 -14.27
C ASN A 74 8.00 9.18 -13.29
N ALA A 75 8.07 8.59 -12.10
CA ALA A 75 9.11 8.88 -11.14
C ALA A 75 10.46 8.26 -11.55
N ASN A 76 11.53 9.06 -11.45
CA ASN A 76 12.89 8.64 -11.79
C ASN A 76 13.55 7.90 -10.61
N TYR A 77 13.25 6.62 -10.46
CA TYR A 77 13.80 5.80 -9.38
C TYR A 77 15.32 5.59 -9.49
N GLU A 78 15.91 5.71 -10.67
CA GLU A 78 17.38 5.67 -10.81
C GLU A 78 18.03 6.87 -10.14
N GLU A 79 17.45 8.07 -10.30
CA GLU A 79 17.92 9.27 -9.63
C GLU A 79 17.73 9.18 -8.11
N ILE A 80 16.53 8.75 -7.66
CA ILE A 80 16.23 8.55 -6.23
C ILE A 80 17.25 7.60 -5.60
N LYS A 81 17.47 6.45 -6.19
CA LYS A 81 18.45 5.46 -5.73
C LYS A 81 19.87 6.02 -5.74
N GLY A 82 20.24 6.77 -6.80
CA GLY A 82 21.54 7.43 -6.89
C GLY A 82 21.78 8.49 -5.81
N ARG A 83 20.75 9.17 -5.35
CA ARG A 83 20.82 10.11 -4.21
C ARG A 83 20.94 9.37 -2.88
N LEU A 84 20.08 8.39 -2.63
CA LEU A 84 20.06 7.64 -1.37
C LEU A 84 21.33 6.80 -1.17
N SER A 85 21.90 6.19 -2.23
CA SER A 85 23.13 5.38 -2.15
C SER A 85 24.36 6.16 -1.75
N LYS A 86 24.33 7.50 -1.82
CA LYS A 86 25.45 8.38 -1.40
C LYS A 86 25.40 8.74 0.08
N ILE A 87 24.32 8.44 0.78
CA ILE A 87 24.15 8.81 2.19
C ILE A 87 25.02 7.93 3.07
N ASP A 88 24.93 6.61 2.92
CA ASP A 88 25.76 5.65 3.64
C ASP A 88 25.82 4.27 2.96
N ASN A 89 26.68 3.39 3.47
CA ASN A 89 26.84 2.04 2.92
C ASN A 89 25.64 1.11 3.20
N TYR A 90 24.88 1.34 4.27
CA TYR A 90 23.71 0.52 4.59
C TYR A 90 22.61 0.75 3.54
N LEU A 91 22.34 2.01 3.20
CA LEU A 91 21.40 2.35 2.13
C LEU A 91 21.89 1.86 0.76
N LYS A 92 23.20 2.00 0.46
CA LYS A 92 23.75 1.48 -0.78
C LYS A 92 23.49 -0.02 -0.94
N ASN A 93 23.80 -0.82 0.06
CA ASN A 93 23.57 -2.27 0.05
C ASN A 93 22.07 -2.61 -0.01
N SER A 94 21.23 -1.88 0.71
CA SER A 94 19.77 -2.07 0.69
C SER A 94 19.19 -1.78 -0.70
N ILE A 95 19.68 -0.74 -1.39
CA ILE A 95 19.25 -0.39 -2.75
C ILE A 95 19.70 -1.46 -3.76
N GLU A 96 20.90 -2.00 -3.63
CA GLU A 96 21.38 -3.10 -4.48
C GLU A 96 20.47 -4.33 -4.34
N TYR A 97 20.08 -4.68 -3.12
CA TYR A 97 19.16 -5.78 -2.85
C TYR A 97 17.75 -5.49 -3.35
N GLY A 98 17.20 -4.35 -2.97
CA GLY A 98 15.81 -3.93 -3.25
C GLY A 98 15.66 -3.09 -4.53
N ASN A 99 16.55 -3.22 -5.53
CA ASN A 99 16.69 -2.32 -6.67
C ASN A 99 15.44 -2.15 -7.56
N GLY A 100 14.45 -3.03 -7.43
CA GLY A 100 13.20 -3.00 -8.19
C GLY A 100 11.98 -2.54 -7.39
N ILE A 101 12.16 -2.07 -6.14
CA ILE A 101 11.05 -1.54 -5.33
C ILE A 101 10.55 -0.23 -5.94
N ARG A 102 9.22 -0.07 -5.95
CA ARG A 102 8.51 1.17 -6.28
C ARG A 102 7.37 1.34 -5.28
N ILE A 103 7.09 2.57 -4.89
CA ILE A 103 5.94 2.89 -4.04
C ILE A 103 4.69 2.96 -4.93
N LEU A 104 3.69 2.14 -4.62
CA LEU A 104 2.41 2.10 -5.32
C LEU A 104 1.53 3.27 -4.90
N LYS A 105 0.79 3.85 -5.84
CA LYS A 105 -0.31 4.77 -5.53
C LYS A 105 -1.62 3.99 -5.42
N GLN A 106 -1.94 3.58 -4.21
CA GLN A 106 -3.11 2.77 -3.91
C GLN A 106 -4.35 3.64 -3.66
N ASP A 107 -5.53 3.03 -3.70
CA ASP A 107 -6.78 3.68 -3.32
C ASP A 107 -6.78 4.06 -1.84
N LEU A 108 -7.20 5.28 -1.50
CA LEU A 108 -7.15 5.77 -0.12
C LEU A 108 -8.05 4.96 0.82
N TRP A 109 -9.30 4.68 0.39
CA TRP A 109 -10.26 3.95 1.22
C TRP A 109 -9.82 2.50 1.46
N GLU A 110 -9.47 1.78 0.40
CA GLU A 110 -8.96 0.41 0.50
C GLU A 110 -7.70 0.33 1.36
N THR A 111 -6.76 1.27 1.19
CA THR A 111 -5.51 1.33 1.95
C THR A 111 -5.80 1.59 3.44
N LEU A 112 -6.65 2.54 3.76
CA LEU A 112 -7.03 2.86 5.14
C LEU A 112 -7.60 1.62 5.86
N ILE A 113 -8.61 0.98 5.28
CA ILE A 113 -9.24 -0.20 5.89
C ILE A 113 -8.25 -1.37 5.97
N SER A 114 -7.46 -1.60 4.93
CA SER A 114 -6.46 -2.67 4.89
C SER A 114 -5.40 -2.51 5.99
N PHE A 115 -4.92 -1.29 6.24
CA PHE A 115 -3.94 -1.03 7.30
C PHE A 115 -4.57 -1.03 8.70
N ILE A 116 -5.85 -0.68 8.89
CA ILE A 116 -6.58 -0.94 10.13
C ILE A 116 -6.63 -2.45 10.40
N ILE A 117 -6.93 -3.27 9.38
CA ILE A 117 -6.95 -4.74 9.48
C ILE A 117 -5.53 -5.28 9.77
N SER A 118 -4.48 -4.60 9.31
CA SER A 118 -3.09 -5.03 9.50
C SER A 118 -2.58 -4.90 10.93
N ALA A 119 -3.23 -4.11 11.80
CA ALA A 119 -2.79 -3.89 13.18
C ALA A 119 -2.70 -5.20 13.96
N ASN A 120 -1.50 -5.55 14.48
CA ASN A 120 -1.22 -6.80 15.18
C ASN A 120 -1.69 -8.05 14.41
N ASN A 121 -1.31 -8.16 13.12
CA ASN A 121 -1.76 -9.21 12.22
C ASN A 121 -0.59 -9.67 11.33
N ASN A 122 -0.75 -10.78 10.61
CA ASN A 122 0.23 -11.26 9.63
C ASN A 122 -0.32 -11.14 8.20
N ILE A 123 0.59 -11.00 7.23
CA ILE A 123 0.25 -10.76 5.82
C ILE A 123 -0.73 -11.79 5.24
N PRO A 124 -0.56 -13.12 5.42
CA PRO A 124 -1.50 -14.10 4.88
C PRO A 124 -2.92 -13.91 5.42
N ARG A 125 -3.07 -13.64 6.72
CA ARG A 125 -4.39 -13.42 7.33
C ARG A 125 -5.00 -12.09 6.88
N ILE A 126 -4.20 -11.02 6.75
CA ILE A 126 -4.67 -9.74 6.22
C ILE A 126 -5.25 -9.93 4.81
N LYS A 127 -4.49 -10.57 3.91
CA LYS A 127 -4.95 -10.90 2.55
C LYS A 127 -6.27 -11.69 2.56
N THR A 128 -6.37 -12.72 3.40
CA THR A 128 -7.58 -13.54 3.53
C THR A 128 -8.80 -12.72 3.97
N ILE A 129 -8.64 -11.83 4.95
CA ILE A 129 -9.73 -10.98 5.45
C ILE A 129 -10.20 -10.00 4.37
N ILE A 130 -9.25 -9.30 3.73
CA ILE A 130 -9.55 -8.35 2.65
C ILE A 130 -10.29 -9.05 1.51
N GLU A 131 -9.84 -10.23 1.11
CA GLU A 131 -10.48 -11.01 0.04
C GLU A 131 -11.91 -11.45 0.42
N ARG A 132 -12.14 -11.86 1.68
CA ARG A 132 -13.47 -12.19 2.17
C ARG A 132 -14.42 -10.99 2.14
N ILE A 133 -13.96 -9.82 2.59
CA ILE A 133 -14.73 -8.56 2.52
C ILE A 133 -15.07 -8.23 1.07
N SER A 134 -14.09 -8.30 0.18
CA SER A 134 -14.27 -7.99 -1.23
C SER A 134 -15.23 -8.96 -1.91
N LYS A 135 -15.11 -10.25 -1.65
CA LYS A 135 -16.02 -11.28 -2.20
C LYS A 135 -17.45 -11.14 -1.69
N ALA A 136 -17.62 -10.73 -0.42
CA ALA A 136 -18.94 -10.58 0.18
C ALA A 136 -19.68 -9.32 -0.30
N TYR A 137 -18.94 -8.21 -0.54
CA TYR A 137 -19.57 -6.90 -0.73
C TYR A 137 -19.05 -6.11 -1.95
N GLY A 138 -18.02 -6.59 -2.63
CA GLY A 138 -17.47 -5.95 -3.83
C GLY A 138 -18.20 -6.33 -5.11
N ASP A 139 -17.85 -5.66 -6.21
CA ASP A 139 -18.32 -6.02 -7.55
C ASP A 139 -17.42 -7.09 -8.16
N LYS A 140 -18.04 -8.03 -8.85
CA LYS A 140 -17.35 -9.08 -9.57
C LYS A 140 -16.76 -8.55 -10.86
N ILE A 141 -15.49 -8.89 -11.13
CA ILE A 141 -14.79 -8.67 -12.41
C ILE A 141 -14.21 -10.00 -12.87
N GLU A 142 -14.56 -10.43 -14.06
CA GLU A 142 -13.97 -11.63 -14.66
C GLU A 142 -12.67 -11.27 -15.41
N PHE A 143 -11.61 -12.04 -15.19
CA PHE A 143 -10.37 -11.95 -15.94
C PHE A 143 -9.75 -13.33 -16.10
N ARG A 144 -9.47 -13.74 -17.34
CA ARG A 144 -8.87 -15.05 -17.71
C ARG A 144 -9.60 -16.23 -17.06
N ARG A 145 -10.95 -16.22 -17.13
CA ARG A 145 -11.87 -17.24 -16.56
C ARG A 145 -11.77 -17.40 -15.02
N LYS A 146 -11.26 -16.38 -14.33
CA LYS A 146 -11.25 -16.28 -12.86
C LYS A 146 -12.06 -15.08 -12.43
N ASP A 147 -12.71 -15.22 -11.28
CA ASP A 147 -13.47 -14.15 -10.66
C ASP A 147 -12.61 -13.37 -9.68
N TYR A 148 -12.64 -12.05 -9.79
CA TYR A 148 -12.03 -11.08 -8.88
C TYR A 148 -13.12 -10.15 -8.37
N TYR A 149 -12.90 -9.56 -7.20
CA TYR A 149 -13.91 -8.71 -6.57
C TYR A 149 -13.29 -7.38 -6.15
N THR A 150 -13.91 -6.26 -6.53
CA THR A 150 -13.46 -4.92 -6.10
C THR A 150 -13.49 -4.81 -4.59
N PHE A 151 -12.69 -3.91 -4.02
CA PHE A 151 -12.88 -3.55 -2.61
C PHE A 151 -14.18 -2.74 -2.49
N PRO A 152 -15.07 -3.06 -1.53
CA PRO A 152 -16.36 -2.40 -1.43
C PRO A 152 -16.21 -0.94 -0.97
N THR A 153 -17.00 -0.04 -1.58
CA THR A 153 -17.09 1.36 -1.15
C THR A 153 -17.76 1.48 0.23
N PRO A 154 -17.63 2.62 0.93
CA PRO A 154 -18.35 2.85 2.18
C PRO A 154 -19.85 2.62 2.06
N GLU A 155 -20.47 3.02 0.92
CA GLU A 155 -21.89 2.88 0.66
C GLU A 155 -22.33 1.42 0.61
N LYS A 156 -21.52 0.53 0.04
CA LYS A 156 -21.77 -0.91 -0.01
C LYS A 156 -21.70 -1.56 1.37
N LEU A 157 -20.90 -0.97 2.26
CA LEU A 157 -20.75 -1.44 3.64
C LEU A 157 -21.79 -0.85 4.60
N LYS A 158 -22.67 0.05 4.15
CA LYS A 158 -23.64 0.77 4.98
C LYS A 158 -24.52 -0.13 5.86
N LYS A 159 -24.87 -1.31 5.37
CA LYS A 159 -25.77 -2.26 6.06
C LYS A 159 -25.01 -3.39 6.77
N VAL A 160 -23.68 -3.39 6.71
CA VAL A 160 -22.83 -4.43 7.31
C VAL A 160 -22.68 -4.14 8.81
N GLY A 161 -23.05 -5.09 9.64
CA GLY A 161 -22.95 -4.99 11.10
C GLY A 161 -21.59 -5.44 11.64
N ILE A 162 -21.38 -5.22 12.93
CA ILE A 162 -20.13 -5.64 13.63
C ILE A 162 -19.98 -7.16 13.55
N ASP A 163 -21.07 -7.92 13.73
CA ASP A 163 -21.02 -9.38 13.69
C ASP A 163 -20.69 -9.92 12.29
N ASP A 164 -21.11 -9.24 11.24
CA ASP A 164 -20.74 -9.58 9.87
C ASP A 164 -19.22 -9.44 9.69
N PHE A 165 -18.65 -8.32 10.13
CA PHE A 165 -17.19 -8.13 10.09
C PHE A 165 -16.46 -9.17 10.95
N ARG A 166 -16.99 -9.51 12.12
CA ARG A 166 -16.43 -10.57 12.98
C ARG A 166 -16.42 -11.92 12.28
N ASN A 167 -17.50 -12.29 11.61
CA ASN A 167 -17.65 -13.53 10.85
C ASN A 167 -16.68 -13.59 9.65
N LEU A 168 -16.30 -12.46 9.06
CA LEU A 168 -15.29 -12.39 8.02
C LEU A 168 -13.86 -12.55 8.56
N GLY A 169 -13.67 -12.59 9.89
CA GLY A 169 -12.40 -12.89 10.54
C GLY A 169 -11.62 -11.68 11.04
N LEU A 170 -12.25 -10.49 11.13
CA LEU A 170 -11.60 -9.26 11.58
C LEU A 170 -11.15 -9.33 13.06
N GLY A 171 -11.85 -10.14 13.89
CA GLY A 171 -11.60 -10.21 15.33
C GLY A 171 -11.81 -8.83 15.96
N PHE A 172 -10.97 -8.42 16.90
CA PHE A 172 -11.09 -7.14 17.63
C PHE A 172 -11.02 -5.87 16.74
N ARG A 173 -10.81 -6.03 15.43
CA ARG A 173 -10.77 -4.92 14.45
C ARG A 173 -12.14 -4.63 13.86
N ASP A 174 -13.11 -5.51 14.10
CA ASP A 174 -14.49 -5.42 13.59
C ASP A 174 -15.15 -4.09 13.96
N ILE A 175 -15.12 -3.71 15.24
CA ILE A 175 -15.66 -2.44 15.74
C ILE A 175 -14.95 -1.24 15.07
N ARG A 176 -13.63 -1.28 14.91
CA ARG A 176 -12.85 -0.19 14.31
C ARG A 176 -13.23 0.05 12.86
N VAL A 177 -13.35 -1.04 12.09
CA VAL A 177 -13.77 -0.95 10.67
C VAL A 177 -15.23 -0.47 10.59
N TYR A 178 -16.14 -1.01 11.43
CA TYR A 178 -17.53 -0.59 11.48
C TYR A 178 -17.67 0.91 11.80
N GLU A 179 -16.95 1.41 12.80
CA GLU A 179 -16.97 2.84 13.15
C GLU A 179 -16.38 3.70 12.04
N THR A 180 -15.28 3.27 11.40
CA THR A 180 -14.67 3.99 10.28
C THR A 180 -15.62 4.08 9.10
N VAL A 181 -16.32 3.00 8.74
CA VAL A 181 -17.40 3.02 7.72
C VAL A 181 -18.49 4.04 8.10
N GLY A 182 -19.00 3.96 9.32
CA GLY A 182 -20.05 4.86 9.81
C GLY A 182 -19.65 6.33 9.77
N LYS A 183 -18.44 6.66 10.24
CA LYS A 183 -17.89 8.02 10.22
C LYS A 183 -17.69 8.54 8.79
N THR A 184 -17.24 7.69 7.86
CA THR A 184 -17.09 8.06 6.45
C THR A 184 -18.43 8.36 5.80
N LEU A 185 -19.45 7.52 6.06
CA LEU A 185 -20.82 7.72 5.54
C LEU A 185 -21.49 8.99 6.09
N ARG A 186 -21.15 9.41 7.30
CA ARG A 186 -21.63 10.69 7.89
C ARG A 186 -20.77 11.89 7.54
N ASN A 187 -19.75 11.69 6.68
CA ASN A 187 -18.79 12.72 6.26
C ASN A 187 -17.97 13.34 7.43
N GLU A 188 -17.86 12.61 8.55
CA GLU A 188 -16.94 12.94 9.64
C GLU A 188 -15.49 12.64 9.23
N ILE A 189 -15.29 11.60 8.41
CA ILE A 189 -14.06 11.30 7.68
C ILE A 189 -14.30 11.65 6.21
N ASP A 190 -13.80 12.79 5.77
CA ASP A 190 -13.90 13.26 4.39
C ASP A 190 -12.66 12.83 3.60
N LEU A 191 -12.78 11.72 2.85
CA LEU A 191 -11.68 11.17 2.06
C LEU A 191 -11.15 12.17 1.02
N ASN A 192 -12.04 12.98 0.40
CA ASN A 192 -11.62 13.98 -0.57
C ASN A 192 -10.79 15.11 0.06
N LYS A 193 -11.10 15.48 1.31
CA LYS A 193 -10.28 16.45 2.03
C LYS A 193 -8.94 15.88 2.45
N LEU A 194 -8.89 14.59 2.81
CA LEU A 194 -7.63 13.91 3.10
C LEU A 194 -6.72 13.83 1.86
N GLU A 195 -7.30 13.51 0.69
CA GLU A 195 -6.53 13.46 -0.57
C GLU A 195 -5.95 14.82 -1.00
N LYS A 196 -6.64 15.92 -0.68
CA LYS A 196 -6.24 17.28 -1.04
C LYS A 196 -5.36 17.96 0.01
N GLU A 197 -5.18 17.35 1.18
CA GLU A 197 -4.36 17.91 2.24
C GLU A 197 -2.87 17.86 1.87
N GLU A 198 -2.21 19.02 1.83
CA GLU A 198 -0.81 19.14 1.48
C GLU A 198 0.12 19.00 2.69
N SER A 199 -0.30 19.48 3.85
CA SER A 199 0.48 19.41 5.07
C SER A 199 0.49 17.99 5.64
N VAL A 200 1.68 17.41 5.75
CA VAL A 200 1.89 16.07 6.32
C VAL A 200 1.52 16.03 7.80
N GLU A 201 1.83 17.08 8.53
CA GLU A 201 1.52 17.22 9.95
C GLU A 201 -0.01 17.23 10.17
N THR A 202 -0.73 18.11 9.46
CA THR A 202 -2.20 18.17 9.52
C THR A 202 -2.86 16.88 9.08
N LEU A 203 -2.35 16.26 8.00
CA LEU A 203 -2.84 14.98 7.50
C LEU A 203 -2.67 13.88 8.55
N ARG A 204 -1.51 13.83 9.20
CA ARG A 204 -1.22 12.86 10.27
C ARG A 204 -2.18 13.03 11.45
N GLU A 205 -2.42 14.26 11.89
CA GLU A 205 -3.36 14.56 12.97
C GLU A 205 -4.77 14.06 12.63
N LYS A 206 -5.28 14.40 11.44
CA LYS A 206 -6.59 13.93 10.97
C LYS A 206 -6.68 12.40 10.88
N LEU A 207 -5.64 11.74 10.41
CA LEU A 207 -5.61 10.28 10.32
C LEU A 207 -5.60 9.62 11.71
N LEU A 208 -4.92 10.20 12.69
CA LEU A 208 -4.88 9.68 14.07
C LEU A 208 -6.23 9.76 14.80
N GLU A 209 -7.18 10.59 14.34
CA GLU A 209 -8.56 10.66 14.87
C GLU A 209 -9.44 9.49 14.39
N ILE A 210 -8.99 8.74 13.38
CA ILE A 210 -9.75 7.63 12.81
C ILE A 210 -9.63 6.38 13.71
N PRO A 211 -10.75 5.69 14.02
CA PRO A 211 -10.74 4.50 14.86
C PRO A 211 -9.76 3.42 14.34
N GLY A 212 -8.82 3.02 15.18
CA GLY A 212 -7.83 1.99 14.84
C GLY A 212 -6.62 2.47 14.05
N VAL A 213 -6.51 3.77 13.78
CA VAL A 213 -5.34 4.37 13.16
C VAL A 213 -4.38 4.88 14.24
N GLY A 214 -3.25 4.19 14.37
CA GLY A 214 -2.10 4.64 15.16
C GLY A 214 -1.01 5.25 14.26
N PRO A 215 0.11 5.74 14.84
CA PRO A 215 1.16 6.41 14.07
C PRO A 215 1.67 5.61 12.86
N LYS A 216 1.93 4.31 13.02
CA LYS A 216 2.38 3.43 11.93
C LYS A 216 1.33 3.32 10.81
N VAL A 217 0.05 3.18 11.15
CA VAL A 217 -1.03 3.07 10.16
C VAL A 217 -1.20 4.39 9.42
N ALA A 218 -1.16 5.53 10.14
CA ALA A 218 -1.21 6.85 9.52
C ALA A 218 -0.08 7.03 8.50
N ASP A 219 1.17 6.68 8.86
CA ASP A 219 2.31 6.76 7.94
C ASP A 219 2.16 5.84 6.72
N CYS A 220 1.63 4.63 6.89
CA CYS A 220 1.36 3.73 5.77
C CYS A 220 0.32 4.32 4.81
N VAL A 221 -0.77 4.89 5.33
CA VAL A 221 -1.80 5.53 4.50
C VAL A 221 -1.23 6.74 3.75
N MET A 222 -0.47 7.59 4.44
CA MET A 222 0.19 8.75 3.84
C MET A 222 1.14 8.34 2.72
N LEU A 223 1.99 7.34 2.96
CA LEU A 223 2.98 6.88 1.99
C LEU A 223 2.34 6.17 0.79
N PHE A 224 1.50 5.17 1.04
CA PHE A 224 1.04 4.24 0.01
C PHE A 224 -0.24 4.68 -0.72
N ALA A 225 -1.02 5.59 -0.16
CA ALA A 225 -2.20 6.13 -0.82
C ALA A 225 -2.04 7.59 -1.25
N LEU A 226 -1.36 8.41 -0.44
CA LEU A 226 -1.32 9.87 -0.61
C LEU A 226 0.02 10.40 -1.11
N LYS A 227 0.99 9.51 -1.43
CA LYS A 227 2.33 9.85 -1.94
C LYS A 227 3.10 10.86 -1.07
N LYS A 228 2.89 10.81 0.25
CA LYS A 228 3.68 11.62 1.18
C LYS A 228 4.98 10.88 1.51
N TYR A 229 5.98 11.02 0.62
CA TYR A 229 7.25 10.28 0.67
C TYR A 229 8.14 10.62 1.86
N GLU A 230 7.82 11.65 2.63
CA GLU A 230 8.42 11.96 3.93
C GLU A 230 7.81 11.16 5.09
N ALA A 231 6.70 10.46 4.87
CA ALA A 231 6.10 9.58 5.88
C ALA A 231 6.93 8.31 6.03
N PHE A 232 7.36 8.02 7.25
CA PHE A 232 8.22 6.89 7.57
C PHE A 232 7.51 5.91 8.51
N PRO A 233 6.86 4.87 7.98
CA PRO A 233 6.14 3.88 8.81
C PRO A 233 7.11 3.08 9.67
N VAL A 234 7.07 3.26 10.99
CA VAL A 234 7.92 2.53 11.93
C VAL A 234 7.16 1.36 12.52
N ASP A 235 7.38 0.18 11.96
CA ASP A 235 6.93 -1.09 12.55
C ASP A 235 8.03 -1.73 13.42
N VAL A 236 7.78 -2.95 13.91
CA VAL A 236 8.73 -3.69 14.75
C VAL A 236 10.04 -3.97 14.00
N TRP A 237 9.98 -4.27 12.71
CA TRP A 237 11.15 -4.58 11.89
C TRP A 237 11.98 -3.35 11.59
N VAL A 238 11.35 -2.26 11.13
CA VAL A 238 12.01 -0.97 10.89
C VAL A 238 12.66 -0.48 12.19
N ARG A 239 11.95 -0.57 13.34
CA ARG A 239 12.50 -0.19 14.64
C ARG A 239 13.76 -0.99 14.98
N ARG A 240 13.74 -2.31 14.78
CA ARG A 240 14.88 -3.18 15.04
C ARG A 240 16.07 -2.82 14.14
N VAL A 241 15.86 -2.78 12.83
CA VAL A 241 16.92 -2.52 11.84
C VAL A 241 17.55 -1.15 12.07
N ILE A 242 16.75 -0.10 12.25
CA ILE A 242 17.29 1.25 12.48
C ILE A 242 18.04 1.32 13.82
N SER A 243 17.54 0.68 14.88
CA SER A 243 18.23 0.64 16.18
C SER A 243 19.56 -0.10 16.09
N GLU A 244 19.61 -1.20 15.35
CA GLU A 244 20.84 -1.98 15.13
C GLU A 244 21.88 -1.23 14.31
N LEU A 245 21.48 -0.66 13.18
CA LEU A 245 22.40 -0.08 12.22
C LEU A 245 22.88 1.35 12.58
N TYR A 246 22.04 2.13 13.30
CA TYR A 246 22.29 3.56 13.52
C TYR A 246 22.30 4.00 14.98
N PHE A 247 22.01 3.09 15.92
CA PHE A 247 21.95 3.40 17.35
C PHE A 247 22.66 2.35 18.24
N ASP A 248 23.70 1.73 17.73
CA ASP A 248 24.54 0.76 18.47
C ASP A 248 23.73 -0.34 19.19
N ASN A 249 22.72 -0.91 18.52
CA ASN A 249 21.77 -1.88 19.07
C ASN A 249 20.89 -1.35 20.24
N GLN A 250 20.90 -0.05 20.50
CA GLN A 250 20.00 0.53 21.51
C GLN A 250 18.61 0.75 20.94
N GLU A 251 17.63 0.02 21.47
CA GLU A 251 16.25 0.13 21.02
C GLU A 251 15.71 1.55 21.20
N GLN A 252 15.21 2.12 20.10
CA GLN A 252 14.69 3.49 20.05
C GLN A 252 13.17 3.53 20.01
N LYS A 253 12.59 4.63 20.52
CA LYS A 253 11.16 4.90 20.38
C LYS A 253 10.83 5.28 18.93
N PRO A 254 9.64 4.90 18.40
CA PRO A 254 9.25 5.20 17.02
C PRO A 254 9.43 6.67 16.63
N LYS A 255 9.05 7.61 17.51
CA LYS A 255 9.21 9.06 17.26
C LYS A 255 10.67 9.47 17.02
N LYS A 256 11.62 8.92 17.78
CA LYS A 256 13.04 9.23 17.60
C LYS A 256 13.57 8.66 16.26
N ILE A 257 13.07 7.49 15.86
CA ILE A 257 13.39 6.90 14.54
C ILE A 257 12.81 7.77 13.42
N GLN A 258 11.59 8.27 13.53
CA GLN A 258 11.00 9.18 12.54
C GLN A 258 11.77 10.51 12.44
N GLU A 259 12.20 11.08 13.56
CA GLU A 259 13.05 12.29 13.59
C GLU A 259 14.41 12.02 12.91
N PHE A 260 15.02 10.88 13.19
CA PHE A 260 16.24 10.44 12.52
C PHE A 260 16.02 10.30 11.00
N ALA A 261 14.97 9.58 10.56
CA ALA A 261 14.67 9.39 9.14
C ALA A 261 14.42 10.72 8.41
N LYS A 262 13.64 11.64 9.03
CA LYS A 262 13.40 12.99 8.50
C LYS A 262 14.70 13.77 8.32
N LYS A 263 15.61 13.69 9.29
CA LYS A 263 16.93 14.39 9.25
C LYS A 263 17.85 13.77 8.19
N GLN A 264 17.88 12.45 8.10
CA GLN A 264 18.83 11.71 7.28
C GLN A 264 18.40 11.62 5.80
N TYR A 265 17.11 11.39 5.56
CA TYR A 265 16.57 11.08 4.24
C TYR A 265 15.67 12.19 3.68
N GLY A 266 15.20 13.12 4.52
CA GLY A 266 14.36 14.25 4.12
C GLY A 266 13.04 13.79 3.51
N ASN A 267 12.72 14.30 2.33
CA ASN A 267 11.51 13.97 1.57
C ASN A 267 11.54 12.61 0.84
N LEU A 268 12.57 11.81 1.08
CA LEU A 268 12.74 10.46 0.54
C LEU A 268 12.79 9.41 1.67
N ALA A 269 12.26 9.74 2.85
CA ALA A 269 12.31 8.86 4.02
C ALA A 269 11.43 7.62 3.88
N GLY A 270 10.29 7.73 3.17
CA GLY A 270 9.29 6.69 3.00
C GLY A 270 9.65 5.55 2.07
#